data_820160ed33fa421bcfea387b0c4433ab
#
_entry.id   820160ed33fa421bcfea387b0c4433ab
#
_cell.length_a   1.000
_cell.length_b   1.000
_cell.length_c   1.000
_cell.angle_alpha   90.00
_cell.angle_beta   90.00
_cell.angle_gamma   90.00
#
_symmetry.space_group_name_H-M   'P 1'
#
loop_
_entity.id
_entity.type
_entity.pdbx_description
1 polymer ?
#
loop_
_entity_poly.entity_id
_entity_poly.type
_entity_poly.pdbx_seq_one_letter_code
_entity_poly.pdbx_strand_id
1 'polypeptide(L)'
;MTLVMVVDDDQDLAEMLGIVLTSAGIDVNLVSRGDEVLEVFRNNPPDLVLLDVMLPGMDGIEVCRLIRAESMVPIVMLSAKGDTLDVVRGLEAGADDYMVKPFKHPSELVARIRTRLRRASAGISGQLTLADLAIDLVAHQVTRGGKVIALTRLEFDLLVALAKEPGRVFTRDALLSEVWGYHHSTDTRLVNVHVQRLXXXXKSNTMQNTQK
;
A
#
# COMPACT_ATOMS: atom_id res chain seq x y z
N MET A 1 6.86 -17.91 -6.02
CA MET A 1 6.66 -17.92 -4.56
C MET A 1 6.49 -16.48 -4.14
N THR A 2 5.74 -16.22 -3.10
CA THR A 2 5.49 -14.85 -2.62
C THR A 2 6.61 -14.43 -1.70
N LEU A 3 7.23 -13.29 -1.95
CA LEU A 3 8.35 -12.77 -1.18
C LEU A 3 7.95 -11.48 -0.45
N VAL A 4 8.14 -11.45 0.85
CA VAL A 4 7.96 -10.24 1.68
C VAL A 4 9.31 -9.77 2.19
N MET A 5 9.62 -8.50 1.96
CA MET A 5 10.78 -7.87 2.57
C MET A 5 10.37 -7.30 3.93
N VAL A 6 11.06 -7.68 4.98
CA VAL A 6 10.85 -7.15 6.34
C VAL A 6 12.04 -6.27 6.68
N VAL A 7 11.77 -5.00 6.93
CA VAL A 7 12.79 -4.00 7.23
C VAL A 7 12.57 -3.52 8.66
N ASP A 8 13.41 -3.98 9.58
CA ASP A 8 13.29 -3.68 11.01
C ASP A 8 14.65 -3.89 11.67
N ASP A 9 15.08 -2.95 12.51
CA ASP A 9 16.37 -3.08 13.22
C ASP A 9 16.26 -3.93 14.49
N ASP A 10 15.03 -4.20 14.96
CA ASP A 10 14.79 -5.13 16.06
C ASP A 10 14.89 -6.58 15.53
N GLN A 11 16.02 -7.21 15.78
CA GLN A 11 16.34 -8.56 15.28
C GLN A 11 15.34 -9.60 15.80
N ASP A 12 14.95 -9.51 17.08
CA ASP A 12 13.99 -10.47 17.67
C ASP A 12 12.63 -10.38 16.97
N LEU A 13 12.18 -9.15 16.70
CA LEU A 13 10.93 -8.93 15.98
C LEU A 13 11.05 -9.41 14.52
N ALA A 14 12.14 -9.09 13.84
CA ALA A 14 12.36 -9.51 12.45
C ALA A 14 12.36 -11.04 12.33
N GLU A 15 13.06 -11.73 13.25
CA GLU A 15 13.10 -13.21 13.27
C GLU A 15 11.70 -13.78 13.55
N MET A 16 10.98 -13.22 14.52
CA MET A 16 9.61 -13.64 14.82
C MET A 16 8.69 -13.48 13.60
N LEU A 17 8.79 -12.34 12.90
CA LEU A 17 8.04 -12.11 11.66
C LEU A 17 8.44 -13.13 10.57
N GLY A 18 9.74 -13.40 10.45
CA GLY A 18 10.26 -14.40 9.53
C GLY A 18 9.63 -15.77 9.76
N ILE A 19 9.61 -16.23 11.01
CA ILE A 19 9.01 -17.52 11.39
C ILE A 19 7.52 -17.55 11.05
N VAL A 20 6.79 -16.50 11.44
CA VAL A 20 5.33 -16.41 11.24
C VAL A 20 4.99 -16.43 9.75
N LEU A 21 5.70 -15.65 8.94
CA LEU A 21 5.43 -15.55 7.50
C LEU A 21 5.82 -16.83 6.77
N THR A 22 6.98 -17.42 7.09
CA THR A 22 7.41 -18.68 6.50
C THR A 22 6.43 -19.82 6.82
N SER A 23 5.93 -19.86 8.07
CA SER A 23 4.90 -20.82 8.46
C SER A 23 3.59 -20.64 7.68
N ALA A 24 3.35 -19.42 7.17
CA ALA A 24 2.18 -19.11 6.34
C ALA A 24 2.43 -19.33 4.83
N GLY A 25 3.61 -19.87 4.45
CA GLY A 25 3.99 -20.15 3.07
C GLY A 25 4.49 -18.93 2.31
N ILE A 26 5.04 -17.93 3.01
CA ILE A 26 5.53 -16.68 2.45
C ILE A 26 7.05 -16.61 2.69
N ASP A 27 7.83 -16.45 1.63
CA ASP A 27 9.27 -16.26 1.72
C ASP A 27 9.58 -14.87 2.30
N VAL A 28 10.70 -14.77 3.03
CA VAL A 28 11.05 -13.53 3.72
C VAL A 28 12.50 -13.13 3.42
N ASN A 29 12.68 -11.85 3.18
CA ASN A 29 14.00 -11.22 3.10
C ASN A 29 14.09 -10.19 4.23
N LEU A 30 15.06 -10.35 5.14
CA LEU A 30 15.23 -9.48 6.30
C LEU A 30 16.30 -8.43 6.01
N VAL A 31 15.99 -7.17 6.32
CA VAL A 31 16.92 -6.04 6.20
C VAL A 31 16.87 -5.24 7.51
N SER A 32 18.02 -4.90 8.08
CA SER A 32 18.06 -4.24 9.39
C SER A 32 18.41 -2.75 9.33
N ARG A 33 18.68 -2.22 8.13
CA ARG A 33 19.12 -0.83 7.97
C ARG A 33 18.42 -0.19 6.78
N GLY A 34 17.95 1.04 6.96
CA GLY A 34 17.25 1.76 5.90
C GLY A 34 18.12 2.07 4.68
N ASP A 35 19.40 2.33 4.88
CA ASP A 35 20.32 2.66 3.77
C ASP A 35 20.67 1.46 2.88
N GLU A 36 20.39 0.23 3.32
CA GLU A 36 20.59 -0.98 2.52
C GLU A 36 19.35 -1.39 1.71
N VAL A 37 18.19 -0.86 2.05
CA VAL A 37 16.90 -1.36 1.53
C VAL A 37 16.82 -1.28 0.00
N LEU A 38 17.21 -0.14 -0.59
CA LEU A 38 17.07 0.03 -2.04
C LEU A 38 17.94 -0.93 -2.84
N GLU A 39 19.14 -1.20 -2.37
CA GLU A 39 20.02 -2.16 -3.03
C GLU A 39 19.43 -3.56 -2.98
N VAL A 40 18.97 -3.99 -1.80
CA VAL A 40 18.35 -5.31 -1.61
C VAL A 40 17.05 -5.40 -2.43
N PHE A 41 16.25 -4.34 -2.44
CA PHE A 41 14.98 -4.24 -3.18
C PHE A 41 15.19 -4.45 -4.68
N ARG A 42 16.19 -3.78 -5.25
CA ARG A 42 16.48 -3.87 -6.69
C ARG A 42 17.03 -5.23 -7.09
N ASN A 43 17.86 -5.83 -6.21
CA ASN A 43 18.47 -7.15 -6.46
C ASN A 43 17.46 -8.29 -6.33
N ASN A 44 16.49 -8.16 -5.43
CA ASN A 44 15.48 -9.20 -5.18
C ASN A 44 14.12 -8.55 -4.89
N PRO A 45 13.41 -8.08 -5.93
CA PRO A 45 12.17 -7.32 -5.74
C PRO A 45 11.09 -8.12 -5.00
N PRO A 46 10.58 -7.62 -3.87
CA PRO A 46 9.53 -8.31 -3.12
C PRO A 46 8.14 -8.04 -3.68
N ASP A 47 7.19 -8.88 -3.30
CA ASP A 47 5.76 -8.67 -3.56
C ASP A 47 5.10 -7.72 -2.55
N LEU A 48 5.75 -7.49 -1.38
CA LEU A 48 5.27 -6.57 -0.34
C LEU A 48 6.44 -6.19 0.57
N VAL A 49 6.43 -4.97 1.08
CA VAL A 49 7.43 -4.49 2.05
C VAL A 49 6.73 -4.21 3.38
N LEU A 50 7.24 -4.82 4.46
CA LEU A 50 6.97 -4.40 5.84
C LEU A 50 8.11 -3.48 6.26
N LEU A 51 7.82 -2.27 6.67
CA LEU A 51 8.85 -1.23 6.81
C LEU A 51 8.70 -0.49 8.14
N ASP A 52 9.67 -0.67 9.01
CA ASP A 52 9.69 0.12 10.25
C ASP A 52 9.94 1.60 9.92
N VAL A 53 9.31 2.46 10.70
CA VAL A 53 9.52 3.91 10.62
C VAL A 53 10.93 4.27 11.12
N MET A 54 11.33 3.69 12.27
CA MET A 54 12.56 4.07 12.95
C MET A 54 13.69 3.10 12.61
N LEU A 55 14.50 3.47 11.61
CA LEU A 55 15.59 2.63 11.12
C LEU A 55 16.93 3.36 11.22
N PRO A 56 18.02 2.64 11.49
CA PRO A 56 19.35 3.23 11.38
C PRO A 56 19.75 3.45 9.91
N GLY A 57 20.59 4.46 9.70
CA GLY A 57 21.09 4.81 8.37
C GLY A 57 20.15 5.76 7.64
N MET A 58 18.95 5.30 7.32
CA MET A 58 17.91 6.10 6.64
C MET A 58 16.55 5.76 7.24
N ASP A 59 15.76 6.77 7.62
CA ASP A 59 14.46 6.50 8.24
C ASP A 59 13.48 5.87 7.25
N GLY A 60 12.54 5.07 7.79
CA GLY A 60 11.60 4.31 6.96
C GLY A 60 10.67 5.19 6.11
N ILE A 61 10.38 6.42 6.51
CA ILE A 61 9.55 7.33 5.72
C ILE A 61 10.29 7.72 4.43
N GLU A 62 11.58 8.00 4.55
CA GLU A 62 12.41 8.31 3.38
C GLU A 62 12.59 7.07 2.50
N VAL A 63 12.84 5.91 3.10
CA VAL A 63 12.88 4.63 2.37
C VAL A 63 11.58 4.43 1.57
N CYS A 64 10.43 4.67 2.21
CA CYS A 64 9.12 4.55 1.56
C CYS A 64 9.02 5.45 0.32
N ARG A 65 9.45 6.73 0.44
CA ARG A 65 9.44 7.66 -0.70
C ARG A 65 10.31 7.17 -1.86
N LEU A 66 11.50 6.66 -1.52
CA LEU A 66 12.45 6.19 -2.54
C LEU A 66 11.93 4.92 -3.24
N ILE A 67 11.38 3.97 -2.50
CA ILE A 67 10.73 2.79 -3.12
C ILE A 67 9.57 3.26 -4.02
N ARG A 68 8.73 4.17 -3.55
CA ARG A 68 7.56 4.63 -4.29
C ARG A 68 7.93 5.39 -5.56
N ALA A 69 9.10 6.01 -5.61
CA ALA A 69 9.59 6.69 -6.82
C ALA A 69 9.87 5.69 -7.96
N GLU A 70 10.10 4.41 -7.66
CA GLU A 70 10.46 3.41 -8.66
C GLU A 70 9.53 2.19 -8.70
N SER A 71 8.60 2.03 -7.72
CA SER A 71 7.75 0.84 -7.65
C SER A 71 6.40 1.12 -7.00
N MET A 72 5.38 0.41 -7.45
CA MET A 72 4.03 0.40 -6.85
C MET A 72 3.82 -0.80 -5.92
N VAL A 73 4.89 -1.45 -5.48
CA VAL A 73 4.81 -2.56 -4.52
C VAL A 73 4.04 -2.14 -3.26
N PRO A 74 3.17 -2.99 -2.71
CA PRO A 74 2.50 -2.66 -1.44
C PRO A 74 3.50 -2.45 -0.31
N ILE A 75 3.34 -1.35 0.43
CA ILE A 75 4.17 -1.01 1.59
C ILE A 75 3.27 -0.89 2.83
N VAL A 76 3.57 -1.66 3.86
CA VAL A 76 2.91 -1.59 5.17
C VAL A 76 3.92 -1.05 6.19
N MET A 77 3.64 0.13 6.74
CA MET A 77 4.51 0.73 7.76
C MET A 77 4.31 0.04 9.10
N LEU A 78 5.39 -0.16 9.82
CA LEU A 78 5.37 -0.63 11.21
C LEU A 78 5.70 0.57 12.10
N SER A 79 4.82 0.91 13.04
CA SER A 79 4.99 2.11 13.86
C SER A 79 4.86 1.79 15.35
N ALA A 80 5.56 2.53 16.19
CA ALA A 80 5.37 2.42 17.63
C ALA A 80 3.99 2.97 18.05
N LYS A 81 3.47 2.43 19.13
CA LYS A 81 2.18 2.86 19.69
C LYS A 81 2.22 4.34 20.08
N GLY A 82 1.23 5.09 19.62
CA GLY A 82 1.05 6.50 19.97
C GLY A 82 1.62 7.49 18.97
N ASP A 83 2.31 7.04 17.95
CA ASP A 83 2.96 7.94 16.98
C ASP A 83 2.04 8.27 15.81
N THR A 84 1.05 9.11 16.08
CA THR A 84 0.05 9.52 15.08
C THR A 84 0.68 10.29 13.92
N LEU A 85 1.70 11.12 14.21
CA LEU A 85 2.35 11.93 13.18
C LEU A 85 3.13 11.06 12.20
N ASP A 86 3.85 10.07 12.68
CA ASP A 86 4.61 9.17 11.82
C ASP A 86 3.70 8.27 10.96
N VAL A 87 2.55 7.87 11.51
CA VAL A 87 1.54 7.15 10.72
C VAL A 87 1.09 8.01 9.52
N VAL A 88 0.73 9.27 9.78
CA VAL A 88 0.27 10.17 8.70
C VAL A 88 1.40 10.41 7.69
N ARG A 89 2.61 10.71 8.17
CA ARG A 89 3.78 10.96 7.31
C ARG A 89 4.11 9.73 6.45
N GLY A 90 4.05 8.53 7.02
CA GLY A 90 4.28 7.29 6.29
C GLY A 90 3.25 7.07 5.19
N LEU A 91 1.97 7.29 5.50
CA LEU A 91 0.90 7.20 4.51
C LEU A 91 1.08 8.27 3.41
N GLU A 92 1.43 9.51 3.77
CA GLU A 92 1.68 10.59 2.80
C GLU A 92 2.93 10.32 1.95
N ALA A 93 3.91 9.61 2.51
CA ALA A 93 5.12 9.20 1.78
C ALA A 93 4.83 8.13 0.73
N GLY A 94 3.67 7.48 0.79
CA GLY A 94 3.27 6.48 -0.20
C GLY A 94 2.93 5.11 0.34
N ALA A 95 2.96 4.90 1.65
CA ALA A 95 2.56 3.62 2.24
C ALA A 95 1.08 3.33 1.98
N ASP A 96 0.75 2.06 1.86
CA ASP A 96 -0.63 1.60 1.61
C ASP A 96 -1.37 1.32 2.93
N ASP A 97 -0.63 1.00 3.99
CA ASP A 97 -1.22 0.61 5.27
C ASP A 97 -0.21 0.84 6.38
N TYR A 98 -0.65 0.69 7.61
CA TYR A 98 0.24 0.69 8.77
C TYR A 98 -0.23 -0.29 9.83
N MET A 99 0.70 -0.74 10.67
CA MET A 99 0.43 -1.57 11.84
C MET A 99 1.22 -1.06 13.04
N VAL A 100 0.56 -1.09 14.19
CA VAL A 100 1.15 -0.58 15.45
C VAL A 100 1.83 -1.75 16.18
N LYS A 101 3.10 -1.54 16.56
CA LYS A 101 3.86 -2.45 17.42
C LYS A 101 3.47 -2.21 18.90
N PRO A 102 3.45 -3.24 19.76
CA PRO A 102 3.65 -4.65 19.47
C PRO A 102 2.39 -5.30 18.87
N PHE A 103 2.59 -6.28 18.01
CA PHE A 103 1.48 -7.00 17.39
C PHE A 103 0.82 -7.94 18.40
N LYS A 104 -0.44 -7.71 18.72
CA LYS A 104 -1.18 -8.55 19.68
C LYS A 104 -1.38 -9.98 19.14
N HIS A 105 -1.61 -10.08 17.84
CA HIS A 105 -1.92 -11.35 17.20
C HIS A 105 -1.14 -11.45 15.87
N PRO A 106 -0.16 -12.35 15.77
CA PRO A 106 0.54 -12.57 14.50
C PRO A 106 -0.38 -12.94 13.33
N SER A 107 -1.50 -13.60 13.62
CA SER A 107 -2.51 -13.93 12.60
C SER A 107 -3.12 -12.68 11.94
N GLU A 108 -3.23 -11.57 12.67
CA GLU A 108 -3.72 -10.31 12.10
C GLU A 108 -2.74 -9.77 11.04
N LEU A 109 -1.44 -9.81 11.35
CA LEU A 109 -0.40 -9.41 10.41
C LEU A 109 -0.47 -10.25 9.12
N VAL A 110 -0.52 -11.57 9.26
CA VAL A 110 -0.61 -12.48 8.11
C VAL A 110 -1.86 -12.19 7.28
N ALA A 111 -3.00 -11.95 7.94
CA ALA A 111 -4.25 -11.64 7.26
C ALA A 111 -4.15 -10.32 6.47
N ARG A 112 -3.56 -9.29 7.06
CA ARG A 112 -3.34 -7.99 6.38
C ARG A 112 -2.42 -8.15 5.18
N ILE A 113 -1.29 -8.85 5.35
CA ILE A 113 -0.34 -9.13 4.27
C ILE A 113 -1.04 -9.89 3.13
N ARG A 114 -1.77 -10.95 3.44
CA ARG A 114 -2.51 -11.71 2.42
C ARG A 114 -3.54 -10.86 1.69
N THR A 115 -4.21 -9.95 2.40
CA THR A 115 -5.15 -9.02 1.77
C THR A 115 -4.43 -8.11 0.76
N ARG A 116 -3.25 -7.60 1.11
CA ARG A 116 -2.45 -6.75 0.20
C ARG A 116 -1.84 -7.54 -0.96
N LEU A 117 -1.46 -8.79 -0.71
CA LEU A 117 -0.89 -9.68 -1.74
C LEU A 117 -1.94 -10.26 -2.68
N ARG A 118 -3.18 -10.38 -2.22
CA ARG A 118 -4.25 -10.99 -3.01
C ARG A 118 -4.45 -10.18 -4.29
N ARG A 119 -3.97 -10.74 -5.39
CA ARG A 119 -4.31 -10.21 -6.71
C ARG A 119 -5.83 -10.27 -6.83
N ALA A 120 -6.46 -9.22 -7.28
CA ALA A 120 -7.87 -9.26 -7.60
C ALA A 120 -8.03 -10.36 -8.65
N SER A 121 -8.19 -11.59 -8.14
CA SER A 121 -8.27 -12.75 -9.00
C SER A 121 -9.66 -12.79 -9.60
N ALA A 122 -9.66 -12.99 -10.87
CA ALA A 122 -10.68 -13.69 -11.63
C ALA A 122 -12.13 -13.29 -11.37
N GLY A 123 -12.74 -12.72 -12.34
CA GLY A 123 -14.18 -12.59 -12.42
C GLY A 123 -14.68 -11.19 -12.72
N ILE A 124 -13.82 -10.19 -12.67
CA ILE A 124 -14.21 -8.86 -13.11
C ILE A 124 -13.59 -8.67 -14.50
N SER A 125 -14.30 -9.13 -15.52
CA SER A 125 -13.97 -8.81 -16.90
C SER A 125 -14.61 -7.47 -17.24
N GLY A 126 -13.85 -6.56 -17.78
CA GLY A 126 -14.41 -5.35 -18.33
C GLY A 126 -13.58 -4.11 -18.10
N GLN A 127 -14.02 -3.11 -18.77
CA GLN A 127 -13.54 -1.74 -18.58
C GLN A 127 -14.66 -0.92 -17.94
N LEU A 128 -14.29 -0.09 -16.96
CA LEU A 128 -15.18 0.95 -16.45
C LEU A 128 -14.74 2.28 -17.03
N THR A 129 -15.72 3.12 -17.33
CA THR A 129 -15.46 4.50 -17.75
C THR A 129 -16.08 5.42 -16.70
N LEU A 130 -15.29 6.33 -16.18
CA LEU A 130 -15.75 7.33 -15.23
C LEU A 130 -15.25 8.70 -15.70
N ALA A 131 -16.18 9.51 -16.22
CA ALA A 131 -15.84 10.77 -16.88
C ALA A 131 -14.82 10.54 -18.01
N ASP A 132 -13.60 11.06 -17.86
CA ASP A 132 -12.53 10.93 -18.86
C ASP A 132 -11.51 9.83 -18.51
N LEU A 133 -11.81 9.03 -17.48
CA LEU A 133 -10.96 7.91 -17.07
C LEU A 133 -11.44 6.60 -17.69
N ALA A 134 -10.51 5.86 -18.28
CA ALA A 134 -10.74 4.46 -18.67
C ALA A 134 -10.00 3.57 -17.68
N ILE A 135 -10.74 2.69 -17.02
CA ILE A 135 -10.26 1.81 -15.95
C ILE A 135 -10.31 0.37 -16.46
N ASP A 136 -9.17 -0.23 -16.68
CA ASP A 136 -9.07 -1.63 -17.09
C ASP A 136 -8.93 -2.51 -15.86
N LEU A 137 -9.99 -3.27 -15.59
CA LEU A 137 -10.07 -4.12 -14.38
C LEU A 137 -9.17 -5.36 -14.50
N VAL A 138 -8.88 -5.80 -15.72
CA VAL A 138 -8.03 -6.98 -15.99
C VAL A 138 -6.55 -6.60 -15.88
N ALA A 139 -6.18 -5.50 -16.56
CA ALA A 139 -4.79 -5.02 -16.55
C ALA A 139 -4.42 -4.26 -15.26
N HIS A 140 -5.40 -3.96 -14.40
CA HIS A 140 -5.23 -3.08 -13.22
C HIS A 140 -4.60 -1.75 -13.63
N GLN A 141 -5.14 -1.13 -14.68
CA GLN A 141 -4.57 0.09 -15.25
C GLN A 141 -5.64 1.15 -15.42
N VAL A 142 -5.26 2.38 -15.14
CA VAL A 142 -6.11 3.55 -15.35
C VAL A 142 -5.45 4.43 -16.40
N THR A 143 -6.22 4.87 -17.38
CA THR A 143 -5.74 5.83 -18.37
C THR A 143 -6.68 7.03 -18.48
N ARG A 144 -6.09 8.16 -18.85
CA ARG A 144 -6.83 9.39 -19.19
C ARG A 144 -6.27 9.93 -20.51
N GLY A 145 -7.13 10.00 -21.52
CA GLY A 145 -6.70 10.44 -22.86
C GLY A 145 -5.56 9.58 -23.42
N GLY A 146 -5.54 8.30 -23.12
CA GLY A 146 -4.51 7.37 -23.57
C GLY A 146 -3.23 7.36 -22.75
N LYS A 147 -3.10 8.25 -21.75
CA LYS A 147 -1.92 8.27 -20.86
C LYS A 147 -2.20 7.47 -19.59
N VAL A 148 -1.26 6.64 -19.19
CA VAL A 148 -1.37 5.84 -17.97
C VAL A 148 -1.24 6.74 -16.75
N ILE A 149 -2.13 6.53 -15.77
CA ILE A 149 -2.05 7.13 -14.45
C ILE A 149 -1.48 6.07 -13.51
N ALA A 150 -0.30 6.32 -12.95
CA ALA A 150 0.35 5.40 -12.03
C ALA A 150 -0.38 5.46 -10.68
N LEU A 151 -0.95 4.34 -10.29
CA LEU A 151 -1.63 4.17 -8.99
C LEU A 151 -1.04 2.96 -8.29
N THR A 152 -0.94 3.03 -6.96
CA THR A 152 -0.70 1.82 -6.19
C THR A 152 -1.91 0.90 -6.33
N ARG A 153 -1.72 -0.38 -6.01
CA ARG A 153 -2.82 -1.34 -6.05
C ARG A 153 -4.01 -0.87 -5.22
N LEU A 154 -3.74 -0.36 -4.02
CA LEU A 154 -4.79 0.09 -3.11
C LEU A 154 -5.54 1.32 -3.65
N GLU A 155 -4.82 2.25 -4.26
CA GLU A 155 -5.45 3.41 -4.91
C GLU A 155 -6.32 2.99 -6.09
N PHE A 156 -5.88 1.98 -6.84
CA PHE A 156 -6.68 1.40 -7.91
C PHE A 156 -7.97 0.77 -7.34
N ASP A 157 -7.85 -0.06 -6.30
CA ASP A 157 -9.01 -0.72 -5.67
C ASP A 157 -9.99 0.31 -5.10
N LEU A 158 -9.48 1.39 -4.49
CA LEU A 158 -10.31 2.50 -4.00
C LEU A 158 -11.04 3.20 -5.16
N LEU A 159 -10.34 3.49 -6.25
CA LEU A 159 -10.96 4.11 -7.42
C LEU A 159 -12.06 3.20 -8.00
N VAL A 160 -11.79 1.91 -8.10
CA VAL A 160 -12.75 0.93 -8.63
C VAL A 160 -13.99 0.85 -7.73
N ALA A 161 -13.81 0.83 -6.40
CA ALA A 161 -14.93 0.83 -5.47
C ALA A 161 -15.85 2.04 -5.67
N LEU A 162 -15.24 3.22 -5.84
CA LEU A 162 -15.99 4.46 -6.06
C LEU A 162 -16.63 4.50 -7.46
N ALA A 163 -15.93 4.00 -8.49
CA ALA A 163 -16.38 4.05 -9.88
C ALA A 163 -17.50 3.05 -10.21
N LYS A 164 -17.59 1.97 -9.46
CA LYS A 164 -18.67 0.97 -9.66
C LYS A 164 -20.06 1.50 -9.32
N GLU A 165 -20.15 2.43 -8.38
CA GLU A 165 -21.42 2.98 -7.93
C GLU A 165 -21.38 4.52 -7.94
N PRO A 166 -21.36 5.14 -9.13
CA PRO A 166 -21.37 6.60 -9.23
C PRO A 166 -22.62 7.18 -8.57
N GLY A 167 -22.43 8.18 -7.73
CA GLY A 167 -23.53 8.82 -7.00
C GLY A 167 -23.83 8.21 -5.64
N ARG A 168 -23.27 7.05 -5.32
CA ARG A 168 -23.37 6.50 -3.97
C ARG A 168 -22.47 7.28 -3.01
N VAL A 169 -23.01 7.62 -1.85
CA VAL A 169 -22.22 8.20 -0.76
C VAL A 169 -21.63 7.06 0.08
N PHE A 170 -20.32 6.97 0.11
CA PHE A 170 -19.62 5.96 0.93
C PHE A 170 -19.22 6.58 2.27
N THR A 171 -19.53 5.88 3.35
CA THR A 171 -18.92 6.22 4.65
C THR A 171 -17.48 5.74 4.68
N ARG A 172 -16.67 6.32 5.58
CA ARG A 172 -15.28 5.88 5.77
C ARG A 172 -15.22 4.41 6.19
N ASP A 173 -16.13 3.98 7.05
CA ASP A 173 -16.19 2.59 7.52
C ASP A 173 -16.52 1.62 6.37
N ALA A 174 -17.42 2.02 5.48
CA ALA A 174 -17.75 1.23 4.30
C ALA A 174 -16.51 1.07 3.41
N LEU A 175 -15.77 2.16 3.17
CA LEU A 175 -14.53 2.09 2.38
C LEU A 175 -13.46 1.25 3.09
N LEU A 176 -13.29 1.38 4.42
CA LEU A 176 -12.34 0.55 5.17
C LEU A 176 -12.67 -0.93 5.02
N SER A 177 -13.94 -1.28 5.10
CA SER A 177 -14.38 -2.67 4.95
C SER A 177 -14.17 -3.17 3.51
N GLU A 178 -14.59 -2.38 2.52
CA GLU A 178 -14.61 -2.79 1.11
C GLU A 178 -13.21 -2.85 0.49
N VAL A 179 -12.36 -1.86 0.78
CA VAL A 179 -11.04 -1.70 0.14
C VAL A 179 -9.93 -2.31 1.00
N TRP A 180 -9.97 -2.10 2.32
CA TRP A 180 -8.94 -2.61 3.24
C TRP A 180 -9.30 -3.96 3.86
N GLY A 181 -10.57 -4.35 3.86
CA GLY A 181 -11.03 -5.57 4.51
C GLY A 181 -11.13 -5.43 6.04
N TYR A 182 -11.22 -4.20 6.55
CA TYR A 182 -11.24 -3.92 7.98
C TYR A 182 -12.68 -3.70 8.47
N HIS A 183 -13.22 -4.66 9.20
CA HIS A 183 -14.62 -4.62 9.62
C HIS A 183 -14.86 -3.89 10.95
N HIS A 184 -13.80 -3.69 11.75
CA HIS A 184 -13.92 -3.11 13.10
C HIS A 184 -12.80 -2.09 13.40
N SER A 185 -12.37 -1.36 12.41
CA SER A 185 -11.34 -0.32 12.62
C SER A 185 -12.02 1.01 12.96
N THR A 186 -11.51 1.68 13.98
CA THR A 186 -11.92 3.04 14.33
C THR A 186 -11.02 4.09 13.68
N ASP A 187 -9.97 3.67 13.01
CA ASP A 187 -8.98 4.58 12.43
C ASP A 187 -9.28 4.85 10.96
N THR A 188 -9.87 5.99 10.69
CA THR A 188 -10.24 6.41 9.34
C THR A 188 -9.15 7.22 8.63
N ARG A 189 -7.96 7.35 9.23
CA ARG A 189 -6.84 8.10 8.61
C ARG A 189 -6.43 7.50 7.27
N LEU A 190 -6.43 6.15 7.18
CA LEU A 190 -6.16 5.45 5.93
C LEU A 190 -7.03 5.99 4.79
N VAL A 191 -8.35 6.04 5.01
CA VAL A 191 -9.28 6.51 3.97
C VAL A 191 -8.99 7.96 3.59
N ASN A 192 -8.80 8.83 4.59
CA ASN A 192 -8.60 10.26 4.33
C ASN A 192 -7.35 10.50 3.46
N VAL A 193 -6.23 9.88 3.84
CA VAL A 193 -4.96 10.07 3.10
C VAL A 193 -5.05 9.48 1.68
N HIS A 194 -5.60 8.28 1.54
CA HIS A 194 -5.69 7.64 0.21
C HIS A 194 -6.67 8.36 -0.72
N VAL A 195 -7.78 8.85 -0.20
CA VAL A 195 -8.71 9.69 -1.00
C VAL A 195 -7.99 10.97 -1.45
N GLN A 196 -7.21 11.58 -0.58
CA GLN A 196 -6.43 12.78 -0.90
C GLN A 196 -5.36 12.48 -1.97
N ARG A 197 -4.64 11.40 -1.83
CA ARG A 197 -3.64 10.95 -2.80
C ARG A 197 -4.26 10.65 -4.16
N LEU A 198 -5.34 9.94 -4.17
CA LEU A 198 -6.10 9.65 -5.40
C LEU A 198 -6.56 10.93 -6.12
N UNK A 199 -6.99 11.74 -5.39
CA UNK A 199 -7.39 12.98 -5.93
C UNK A 199 -6.22 13.80 -6.42
N UNK A 200 -5.12 13.62 -5.91
CA UNK A 200 -3.99 14.25 -6.37
C UNK A 200 -3.45 13.60 -7.60
N UNK A 201 -3.57 12.41 -7.73
CA UNK A 201 -3.15 11.70 -8.83
C UNK A 201 -4.01 11.89 -10.01
N UNK A 202 -5.11 12.09 -9.82
CA UNK A 202 -6.05 12.37 -10.79
C UNK A 202 -5.96 13.79 -11.28
N LYS A 203 -5.69 14.77 -10.55
CA LYS A 203 -5.60 16.21 -10.95
C LYS A 203 -4.30 16.56 -11.69
N SER A 204 -3.17 16.03 -11.28
CA SER A 204 -1.86 16.39 -11.89
C SER A 204 -1.79 16.03 -13.38
N ASN A 205 -2.48 15.01 -13.80
CA ASN A 205 -2.53 14.61 -15.20
C ASN A 205 -3.42 15.53 -16.07
N THR A 206 -4.23 16.38 -15.44
CA THR A 206 -5.09 17.34 -16.17
C THR A 206 -4.28 18.57 -16.62
N MET A 207 -3.30 19.00 -15.82
CA MET A 207 -2.57 20.24 -16.09
C MET A 207 -1.55 20.15 -17.24
N GLN A 208 -1.09 18.95 -17.58
CA GLN A 208 -0.14 18.76 -18.69
C GLN A 208 -0.79 18.84 -20.08
N ASN A 209 -2.11 18.86 -20.15
CA ASN A 209 -2.84 18.91 -21.42
C ASN A 209 -3.28 20.33 -21.85
N THR A 210 -3.04 21.35 -20.99
CA THR A 210 -3.52 22.72 -21.27
C THR A 210 -2.41 23.62 -21.85
N GLN A 211 -1.20 23.07 -22.09
CA GLN A 211 -0.08 23.84 -22.66
C GLN A 211 0.36 23.30 -24.03
N LYS A 212 -0.60 23.08 -24.94
CA LYS A 212 -0.30 22.89 -26.37
C LYS A 212 -1.26 23.71 -27.20
#